data_fb8f0e5c48f7a31e4461d72de5c3b42f
#
_entry.id   fb8f0e5c48f7a31e4461d72de5c3b42f
#
_cell.length_a   1.000
_cell.length_b   1.000
_cell.length_c   1.000
_cell.angle_alpha   90.00
_cell.angle_beta   90.00
_cell.angle_gamma   90.00
#
_symmetry.space_group_name_H-M   'P 1'
#
loop_
_entity.id
_entity.type
_entity.pdbx_description
1 polymer ?
#
loop_
_entity_poly.entity_id
_entity_poly.type
_entity_poly.pdbx_seq_one_letter_code
_entity_poly.pdbx_strand_id
1 'polypeptide(L)'
;MIHISSQFDGGNIEVVDASDPNDIRLTIRKDGKSDFFQWFYFRVSGARGVPLTMTIENAGTSSYPKGWEDYRAVVSEDRSHWWRTETRFDGAKLTIAHTPESDLAWFAYFAPYTLEQHDDLVAFAQASGAATAERLGSTLEGRDLDLLTFGSGEKPLWIIARQHPGESMAGWFVEGLVEKLCDAQDPVSRALLSAATIRLVPNMNPDGVFRGNLRTNAAGTNLNREWKAPSLEKSPEVFHVIRRMEETGVAMCLDAHGDEGLPYNFIAGYEGVPGVTEAHLAPLNRYRNELARLTPDFQTERGYPKVAPGKGNLTTSTGHIANTFRCPAMTLEMPFKDTANNPMPEVGWSPDRCKHLAGHCLEAMLLMIDDWGSGL
;
A
#
# COMPACT_ATOMS: atom_id res chain seq x y z
N MET A 1 -18.29 27.97 13.53
CA MET A 1 -17.73 28.23 12.17
C MET A 1 -16.99 26.98 11.76
N ILE A 2 -17.30 26.45 10.60
CA ILE A 2 -16.61 25.26 10.06
C ILE A 2 -15.21 25.65 9.61
N HIS A 3 -14.24 24.83 9.99
CA HIS A 3 -12.84 24.99 9.56
C HIS A 3 -12.31 23.68 9.00
N ILE A 4 -11.63 23.75 7.85
CA ILE A 4 -11.05 22.59 7.16
C ILE A 4 -9.53 22.76 7.12
N SER A 5 -8.80 21.70 7.48
CA SER A 5 -7.33 21.71 7.50
C SER A 5 -6.77 20.38 7.02
N SER A 6 -5.65 20.45 6.30
CA SER A 6 -4.79 19.32 5.93
C SER A 6 -3.33 19.54 6.39
N GLN A 7 -3.11 20.45 7.35
CA GLN A 7 -1.77 20.81 7.85
C GLN A 7 -1.31 19.82 8.92
N PHE A 8 -1.11 18.55 8.52
CA PHE A 8 -0.63 17.46 9.35
C PHE A 8 -0.05 16.35 8.46
N ASP A 9 0.58 15.36 9.06
CA ASP A 9 1.22 14.23 8.39
C ASP A 9 0.25 13.51 7.41
N GLY A 10 0.64 13.42 6.15
CA GLY A 10 -0.16 12.82 5.08
C GLY A 10 -1.34 13.67 4.60
N GLY A 11 -1.56 14.85 5.16
CA GLY A 11 -2.67 15.72 4.81
C GLY A 11 -2.56 16.30 3.40
N ASN A 12 -3.68 16.27 2.64
CA ASN A 12 -3.77 16.81 1.29
C ASN A 12 -5.20 17.24 0.98
N ILE A 13 -5.44 18.53 0.97
CA ILE A 13 -6.60 19.20 0.40
C ILE A 13 -6.32 20.72 0.32
N GLU A 14 -6.92 21.41 -0.62
CA GLU A 14 -7.02 22.87 -0.67
C GLU A 14 -8.47 23.28 -0.58
N VAL A 15 -8.75 24.27 0.24
CA VAL A 15 -10.10 24.83 0.42
C VAL A 15 -10.29 25.97 -0.57
N VAL A 16 -11.24 25.82 -1.49
CA VAL A 16 -11.63 26.87 -2.42
C VAL A 16 -12.66 27.77 -1.74
N ASP A 17 -13.68 27.18 -1.11
CA ASP A 17 -14.70 27.90 -0.34
C ASP A 17 -15.31 26.93 0.71
N ALA A 18 -15.51 27.42 1.92
CA ALA A 18 -16.17 26.70 3.01
C ALA A 18 -17.14 27.62 3.80
N SER A 19 -17.67 28.66 3.14
CA SER A 19 -18.59 29.63 3.74
C SER A 19 -19.98 29.06 3.97
N ASP A 20 -20.44 28.13 3.10
CA ASP A 20 -21.70 27.42 3.22
C ASP A 20 -21.46 25.92 3.43
N PRO A 21 -21.92 25.33 4.55
CA PRO A 21 -21.80 23.87 4.79
C PRO A 21 -22.43 23.01 3.72
N ASN A 22 -23.44 23.51 2.99
CA ASN A 22 -24.12 22.78 1.93
C ASN A 22 -23.44 22.92 0.55
N ASP A 23 -22.40 23.77 0.42
CA ASP A 23 -21.64 24.00 -0.82
C ASP A 23 -20.15 24.24 -0.51
N ILE A 24 -19.51 23.30 0.15
CA ILE A 24 -18.06 23.35 0.40
C ILE A 24 -17.31 22.91 -0.88
N ARG A 25 -16.38 23.75 -1.35
CA ARG A 25 -15.60 23.49 -2.55
C ARG A 25 -14.14 23.28 -2.22
N LEU A 26 -13.59 22.16 -2.72
CA LEU A 26 -12.27 21.65 -2.41
C LEU A 26 -11.52 21.26 -3.70
N THR A 27 -10.18 21.27 -3.64
CA THR A 27 -9.34 20.67 -4.68
C THR A 27 -8.22 19.83 -4.05
N ILE A 28 -7.84 18.74 -4.73
CA ILE A 28 -6.68 17.92 -4.34
C ILE A 28 -5.42 18.55 -4.92
N ARG A 29 -4.37 18.69 -4.10
CA ARG A 29 -3.06 19.16 -4.57
C ARG A 29 -2.34 18.06 -5.34
N LYS A 30 -1.55 18.46 -6.32
CA LYS A 30 -0.61 17.57 -7.01
C LYS A 30 0.54 17.15 -6.08
N ASP A 31 1.12 16.00 -6.38
CA ASP A 31 2.39 15.56 -5.79
C ASP A 31 3.47 16.61 -6.02
N GLY A 32 4.37 16.77 -5.06
CA GLY A 32 5.48 17.71 -5.21
C GLY A 32 6.36 17.35 -6.43
N LYS A 33 6.57 18.31 -7.33
CA LYS A 33 7.38 18.18 -8.57
C LYS A 33 6.84 17.11 -9.55
N SER A 34 5.54 16.82 -9.52
CA SER A 34 4.88 15.83 -10.39
C SER A 34 3.45 16.25 -10.71
N ASP A 35 2.87 15.69 -11.77
CA ASP A 35 1.48 15.92 -12.15
C ASP A 35 0.50 14.91 -11.54
N PHE A 36 1.00 13.91 -10.83
CA PHE A 36 0.13 12.94 -10.15
C PHE A 36 -0.67 13.59 -9.02
N PHE A 37 -1.96 13.24 -8.89
CA PHE A 37 -2.79 13.62 -7.76
C PHE A 37 -4.08 12.77 -7.76
N GLN A 38 -4.48 12.32 -6.58
CA GLN A 38 -5.78 11.69 -6.28
C GLN A 38 -5.95 11.46 -4.78
N TRP A 39 -4.84 11.36 -4.03
CA TRP A 39 -4.88 11.24 -2.59
C TRP A 39 -5.44 12.51 -1.96
N PHE A 40 -6.41 12.36 -1.04
CA PHE A 40 -6.87 13.40 -0.15
C PHE A 40 -6.97 12.89 1.28
N TYR A 41 -6.65 13.75 2.23
CA TYR A 41 -6.82 13.51 3.66
C TYR A 41 -6.92 14.87 4.36
N PHE A 42 -8.06 15.14 5.01
CA PHE A 42 -8.31 16.40 5.68
C PHE A 42 -9.22 16.25 6.88
N ARG A 43 -9.19 17.24 7.76
CA ARG A 43 -10.01 17.34 8.95
C ARG A 43 -11.01 18.49 8.81
N VAL A 44 -12.25 18.23 9.22
CA VAL A 44 -13.29 19.25 9.45
C VAL A 44 -13.48 19.42 10.92
N SER A 45 -13.66 20.67 11.40
CA SER A 45 -13.95 21.02 12.79
C SER A 45 -15.10 22.01 12.90
N GLY A 46 -15.85 21.95 14.03
CA GLY A 46 -16.99 22.83 14.31
C GLY A 46 -18.25 22.50 13.52
N ALA A 47 -18.41 21.23 13.10
CA ALA A 47 -19.52 20.78 12.25
C ALA A 47 -20.47 19.77 12.93
N ARG A 48 -20.43 19.61 14.26
CA ARG A 48 -21.31 18.67 14.96
C ARG A 48 -22.77 18.90 14.60
N GLY A 49 -23.45 17.86 14.09
CA GLY A 49 -24.87 17.89 13.73
C GLY A 49 -25.20 18.76 12.51
N VAL A 50 -24.22 19.30 11.81
CA VAL A 50 -24.40 20.11 10.62
C VAL A 50 -24.22 19.23 9.38
N PRO A 51 -25.24 19.10 8.50
CA PRO A 51 -25.07 18.42 7.24
C PRO A 51 -24.02 19.13 6.39
N LEU A 52 -23.05 18.36 5.86
CA LEU A 52 -21.99 18.84 4.99
C LEU A 52 -22.15 18.28 3.58
N THR A 53 -22.01 19.15 2.59
CA THR A 53 -21.84 18.77 1.18
C THR A 53 -20.50 19.31 0.70
N MET A 54 -19.54 18.43 0.48
CA MET A 54 -18.16 18.77 0.11
C MET A 54 -17.86 18.27 -1.30
N THR A 55 -17.47 19.16 -2.19
CA THR A 55 -17.21 18.85 -3.60
C THR A 55 -15.74 19.02 -3.93
N ILE A 56 -15.08 17.94 -4.32
CA ILE A 56 -13.71 17.95 -4.89
C ILE A 56 -13.86 18.27 -6.39
N GLU A 57 -13.53 19.51 -6.77
CA GLU A 57 -13.81 20.05 -8.09
C GLU A 57 -12.91 19.49 -9.21
N ASN A 58 -11.70 19.06 -8.87
CA ASN A 58 -10.72 18.54 -9.85
C ASN A 58 -10.65 17.01 -9.93
N ALA A 59 -11.62 16.28 -9.36
CA ALA A 59 -11.63 14.83 -9.33
C ALA A 59 -11.59 14.19 -10.73
N GLY A 60 -12.34 14.73 -11.70
CA GLY A 60 -12.40 14.20 -13.06
C GLY A 60 -11.11 14.32 -13.86
N THR A 61 -10.16 15.14 -13.40
CA THR A 61 -8.82 15.30 -14.01
C THR A 61 -7.70 14.68 -13.19
N SER A 62 -8.05 13.92 -12.15
CA SER A 62 -7.08 13.20 -11.33
C SER A 62 -6.35 12.10 -12.12
N SER A 63 -5.32 11.54 -11.54
CA SER A 63 -4.42 10.56 -12.21
C SER A 63 -5.15 9.31 -12.70
N TYR A 64 -6.16 8.89 -11.97
CA TYR A 64 -6.94 7.66 -12.24
C TYR A 64 -8.44 7.91 -12.10
N PRO A 65 -9.07 8.75 -12.95
CA PRO A 65 -10.45 9.18 -12.75
C PRO A 65 -11.47 8.04 -12.79
N LYS A 66 -11.17 6.93 -13.47
CA LYS A 66 -12.00 5.71 -13.41
C LYS A 66 -12.02 5.05 -12.03
N GLY A 67 -11.06 5.36 -11.18
CA GLY A 67 -11.03 4.93 -9.78
C GLY A 67 -12.20 5.46 -8.95
N TRP A 68 -12.83 6.57 -9.39
CA TRP A 68 -13.99 7.15 -8.71
C TRP A 68 -15.32 6.42 -9.00
N GLU A 69 -15.38 5.53 -10.00
CA GLU A 69 -16.55 4.71 -10.25
C GLU A 69 -16.80 3.78 -9.05
N ASP A 70 -18.02 3.82 -8.48
CA ASP A 70 -18.42 3.06 -7.28
C ASP A 70 -17.55 3.31 -6.03
N TYR A 71 -16.75 4.38 -6.04
CA TYR A 71 -15.93 4.78 -4.92
C TYR A 71 -16.76 5.52 -3.87
N ARG A 72 -16.46 5.29 -2.60
CA ARG A 72 -16.98 6.03 -1.46
C ARG A 72 -15.84 6.46 -0.56
N ALA A 73 -15.81 7.75 -0.20
CA ALA A 73 -14.82 8.30 0.72
C ALA A 73 -14.93 7.62 2.09
N VAL A 74 -13.82 7.52 2.79
CA VAL A 74 -13.82 7.10 4.19
C VAL A 74 -13.90 8.32 5.11
N VAL A 75 -14.60 8.14 6.22
CA VAL A 75 -14.72 9.12 7.30
C VAL A 75 -14.39 8.46 8.63
N SER A 76 -13.85 9.25 9.55
CA SER A 76 -13.59 8.85 10.94
C SER A 76 -13.77 10.05 11.87
N GLU A 77 -14.24 9.81 13.10
CA GLU A 77 -14.35 10.82 14.14
C GLU A 77 -13.35 10.61 15.30
N ASP A 78 -12.54 9.52 15.22
CA ASP A 78 -11.53 9.16 16.22
C ASP A 78 -10.17 8.79 15.63
N ARG A 79 -10.04 8.74 14.28
CA ARG A 79 -8.88 8.30 13.50
C ARG A 79 -8.52 6.80 13.64
N SER A 80 -9.31 6.06 14.40
CA SER A 80 -9.13 4.62 14.61
C SER A 80 -10.15 3.81 13.85
N HIS A 81 -11.42 4.24 13.90
CA HIS A 81 -12.51 3.60 13.17
C HIS A 81 -12.83 4.39 11.92
N TRP A 82 -12.80 3.70 10.77
CA TRP A 82 -13.05 4.29 9.46
C TRP A 82 -14.19 3.56 8.77
N TRP A 83 -15.18 4.33 8.27
CA TRP A 83 -16.31 3.78 7.52
C TRP A 83 -16.58 4.59 6.25
N ARG A 84 -17.33 4.00 5.32
CA ARG A 84 -17.67 4.64 4.05
C ARG A 84 -18.84 5.60 4.21
N THR A 85 -18.68 6.83 3.72
CA THR A 85 -19.77 7.82 3.70
C THR A 85 -20.36 8.00 2.31
N GLU A 86 -21.53 8.66 2.22
CA GLU A 86 -22.18 8.92 0.96
C GLU A 86 -21.26 9.73 0.04
N THR A 87 -21.05 9.21 -1.17
CA THR A 87 -20.13 9.81 -2.14
C THR A 87 -20.65 9.57 -3.53
N ARG A 88 -20.59 10.60 -4.39
CA ARG A 88 -21.03 10.54 -5.77
C ARG A 88 -20.01 11.18 -6.70
N PHE A 89 -19.67 10.47 -7.77
CA PHE A 89 -18.88 11.00 -8.87
C PHE A 89 -19.78 11.21 -10.10
N ASP A 90 -19.74 12.39 -10.71
CA ASP A 90 -20.56 12.75 -11.87
C ASP A 90 -19.79 12.73 -13.20
N GLY A 91 -18.54 12.25 -13.19
CA GLY A 91 -17.62 12.26 -14.32
C GLY A 91 -16.64 13.44 -14.30
N ALA A 92 -16.91 14.48 -13.53
CA ALA A 92 -16.06 15.66 -13.39
C ALA A 92 -15.70 15.97 -11.94
N LYS A 93 -16.66 15.84 -11.03
CA LYS A 93 -16.54 16.21 -9.61
C LYS A 93 -16.91 15.06 -8.72
N LEU A 94 -16.26 15.00 -7.54
CA LEU A 94 -16.58 14.05 -6.47
C LEU A 94 -17.25 14.80 -5.32
N THR A 95 -18.50 14.48 -5.03
CA THR A 95 -19.28 15.06 -3.94
C THR A 95 -19.36 14.07 -2.78
N ILE A 96 -19.01 14.52 -1.58
CA ILE A 96 -19.06 13.77 -0.33
C ILE A 96 -20.12 14.42 0.57
N ALA A 97 -21.09 13.64 1.04
CA ALA A 97 -22.13 14.09 1.96
C ALA A 97 -21.98 13.39 3.32
N HIS A 98 -22.01 14.15 4.42
CA HIS A 98 -21.89 13.62 5.76
C HIS A 98 -22.43 14.58 6.82
N THR A 99 -22.97 14.05 7.91
CA THR A 99 -23.35 14.84 9.09
C THR A 99 -22.55 14.30 10.28
N PRO A 100 -21.49 15.02 10.74
CA PRO A 100 -20.67 14.56 11.86
C PRO A 100 -21.45 14.52 13.18
N GLU A 101 -21.24 13.48 13.98
CA GLU A 101 -21.77 13.39 15.36
C GLU A 101 -20.85 14.08 16.38
N SER A 102 -19.57 14.28 16.00
CA SER A 102 -18.53 14.93 16.80
C SER A 102 -18.12 16.28 16.21
N ASP A 103 -17.41 17.11 17.01
CA ASP A 103 -16.90 18.39 16.54
C ASP A 103 -15.75 18.25 15.53
N LEU A 104 -15.08 17.10 15.52
CA LEU A 104 -13.99 16.77 14.63
C LEU A 104 -14.34 15.55 13.79
N ALA A 105 -14.17 15.65 12.48
CA ALA A 105 -14.27 14.52 11.56
C ALA A 105 -13.13 14.57 10.53
N TRP A 106 -12.61 13.42 10.18
CA TRP A 106 -11.56 13.27 9.17
C TRP A 106 -12.11 12.54 7.96
N PHE A 107 -11.75 13.00 6.79
CA PHE A 107 -12.13 12.43 5.50
C PHE A 107 -10.88 12.06 4.71
N ALA A 108 -10.87 10.90 4.09
CA ALA A 108 -9.73 10.44 3.31
C ALA A 108 -10.13 9.57 2.11
N TYR A 109 -9.19 9.42 1.18
CA TYR A 109 -9.32 8.54 0.02
C TYR A 109 -9.35 7.06 0.43
N PHE A 110 -8.48 6.69 1.35
CA PHE A 110 -8.49 5.43 2.11
C PHE A 110 -8.05 5.73 3.53
N ALA A 111 -8.35 4.86 4.51
CA ALA A 111 -7.92 5.02 5.89
C ALA A 111 -6.40 5.31 5.93
N PRO A 112 -5.96 6.50 6.38
CA PRO A 112 -4.56 6.88 6.36
C PRO A 112 -3.70 5.96 7.24
N TYR A 113 -2.47 5.74 6.80
CA TYR A 113 -1.40 5.14 7.59
C TYR A 113 -0.24 6.13 7.61
N THR A 114 -0.08 6.83 8.70
CA THR A 114 0.83 7.97 8.86
C THR A 114 2.25 7.55 9.24
N LEU A 115 3.21 8.49 9.25
CA LEU A 115 4.56 8.21 9.73
C LEU A 115 4.59 7.94 11.23
N GLU A 116 3.74 8.58 12.04
CA GLU A 116 3.62 8.24 13.48
C GLU A 116 3.24 6.77 13.68
N GLN A 117 2.26 6.27 12.90
CA GLN A 117 1.88 4.86 12.96
C GLN A 117 3.01 3.93 12.48
N HIS A 118 3.78 4.36 11.47
CA HIS A 118 4.96 3.64 11.02
C HIS A 118 6.04 3.56 12.12
N ASP A 119 6.34 4.69 12.77
CA ASP A 119 7.33 4.75 13.85
C ASP A 119 6.91 3.88 15.06
N ASP A 120 5.62 3.93 15.43
CA ASP A 120 5.04 3.06 16.47
C ASP A 120 5.16 1.58 16.10
N LEU A 121 4.94 1.22 14.84
CA LEU A 121 5.05 -0.15 14.34
C LEU A 121 6.50 -0.66 14.41
N VAL A 122 7.47 0.15 13.99
CA VAL A 122 8.90 -0.20 14.06
C VAL A 122 9.33 -0.38 15.52
N ALA A 123 8.91 0.54 16.39
CA ALA A 123 9.17 0.45 17.82
C ALA A 123 8.54 -0.79 18.46
N PHE A 124 7.28 -1.11 18.11
CA PHE A 124 6.58 -2.32 18.56
C PHE A 124 7.32 -3.59 18.12
N ALA A 125 7.70 -3.68 16.85
CA ALA A 125 8.40 -4.84 16.30
C ALA A 125 9.74 -5.07 17.03
N GLN A 126 10.52 -4.02 17.26
CA GLN A 126 11.78 -4.10 18.00
C GLN A 126 11.55 -4.48 19.46
N ALA A 127 10.58 -3.85 20.13
CA ALA A 127 10.28 -4.08 21.56
C ALA A 127 9.77 -5.51 21.83
N SER A 128 9.11 -6.15 20.85
CA SER A 128 8.65 -7.53 20.96
C SER A 128 9.80 -8.55 21.07
N GLY A 129 11.01 -8.17 20.63
CA GLY A 129 12.17 -9.07 20.52
C GLY A 129 12.09 -10.05 19.34
N ALA A 130 11.03 -10.03 18.54
CA ALA A 130 10.86 -10.89 17.35
C ALA A 130 11.61 -10.36 16.12
N ALA A 131 11.86 -9.06 16.08
CA ALA A 131 12.54 -8.40 14.98
C ALA A 131 13.82 -7.67 15.42
N THR A 132 14.77 -7.57 14.49
CA THR A 132 15.79 -6.53 14.53
C THR A 132 15.40 -5.41 13.57
N ALA A 133 15.50 -4.17 14.04
CA ALA A 133 15.30 -2.98 13.22
C ALA A 133 16.64 -2.36 12.85
N GLU A 134 16.82 -2.02 11.59
CA GLU A 134 18.00 -1.30 11.12
C GLU A 134 17.62 -0.23 10.08
N ARG A 135 18.43 0.80 10.02
CA ARG A 135 18.32 1.85 9.03
C ARG A 135 19.11 1.49 7.77
N LEU A 136 18.45 1.31 6.64
CA LEU A 136 19.10 1.06 5.34
C LEU A 136 19.80 2.31 4.77
N GLY A 137 19.22 3.47 4.99
CA GLY A 137 19.71 4.73 4.48
C GLY A 137 18.77 5.89 4.79
N SER A 138 18.91 7.00 4.08
CA SER A 138 18.02 8.15 4.18
C SER A 138 17.31 8.41 2.86
N THR A 139 16.08 8.92 2.96
CA THR A 139 15.36 9.54 1.86
C THR A 139 15.97 10.89 1.47
N LEU A 140 15.44 11.54 0.43
CA LEU A 140 15.90 12.86 -0.03
C LEU A 140 15.71 13.98 1.01
N GLU A 141 14.72 13.82 1.91
CA GLU A 141 14.44 14.79 2.99
C GLU A 141 15.04 14.38 4.34
N GLY A 142 15.88 13.33 4.33
CA GLY A 142 16.62 12.89 5.50
C GLY A 142 15.83 11.99 6.46
N ARG A 143 14.66 11.45 6.06
CA ARG A 143 13.94 10.46 6.84
C ARG A 143 14.62 9.12 6.73
N ASP A 144 14.49 8.30 7.76
CA ASP A 144 15.05 6.96 7.78
C ASP A 144 14.28 6.01 6.87
N LEU A 145 14.99 5.10 6.22
CA LEU A 145 14.44 3.96 5.51
C LEU A 145 14.69 2.72 6.37
N ASP A 146 13.64 2.21 6.99
CA ASP A 146 13.73 1.12 7.96
C ASP A 146 13.64 -0.25 7.28
N LEU A 147 14.42 -1.19 7.82
CA LEU A 147 14.33 -2.61 7.53
C LEU A 147 14.08 -3.38 8.83
N LEU A 148 13.00 -4.14 8.87
CA LEU A 148 12.72 -5.11 9.92
C LEU A 148 13.15 -6.50 9.44
N THR A 149 13.92 -7.21 10.27
CA THR A 149 14.34 -8.58 9.97
C THR A 149 13.79 -9.51 11.04
N PHE A 150 13.02 -10.52 10.62
CA PHE A 150 12.38 -11.53 11.45
C PHE A 150 12.96 -12.92 11.13
N GLY A 151 13.10 -13.77 12.16
CA GLY A 151 13.57 -15.15 12.00
C GLY A 151 15.05 -15.28 11.65
N SER A 152 15.47 -16.53 11.47
CA SER A 152 16.87 -16.87 11.16
C SER A 152 17.00 -18.10 10.25
N GLY A 153 15.89 -18.49 9.59
CA GLY A 153 15.89 -19.60 8.64
C GLY A 153 16.65 -19.27 7.35
N GLU A 154 16.94 -20.29 6.57
CA GLU A 154 17.84 -20.18 5.40
C GLU A 154 17.23 -19.45 4.19
N LYS A 155 15.88 -19.39 4.09
CA LYS A 155 15.21 -18.78 2.93
C LYS A 155 15.12 -17.25 3.09
N PRO A 156 15.81 -16.43 2.27
CA PRO A 156 15.71 -14.97 2.34
C PRO A 156 14.42 -14.49 1.63
N LEU A 157 13.35 -14.31 2.38
CA LEU A 157 12.08 -13.76 1.87
C LEU A 157 12.05 -12.26 2.08
N TRP A 158 11.65 -11.53 1.04
CA TRP A 158 11.52 -10.08 1.08
C TRP A 158 10.08 -9.63 0.94
N ILE A 159 9.71 -8.62 1.72
CA ILE A 159 8.43 -7.92 1.61
C ILE A 159 8.74 -6.42 1.59
N ILE A 160 8.22 -5.72 0.61
CA ILE A 160 8.32 -4.27 0.51
C ILE A 160 6.92 -3.69 0.36
N ALA A 161 6.71 -2.45 0.84
CA ALA A 161 5.40 -1.81 0.80
C ALA A 161 5.51 -0.30 0.62
N ARG A 162 4.41 0.32 0.20
CA ARG A 162 4.28 1.79 0.12
C ARG A 162 5.28 2.46 -0.81
N GLN A 163 5.63 1.88 -1.94
CA GLN A 163 6.36 2.61 -2.99
C GLN A 163 5.58 3.84 -3.45
N HIS A 164 4.24 3.71 -3.52
CA HIS A 164 3.32 4.81 -3.77
C HIS A 164 2.67 5.28 -2.45
N PRO A 165 2.90 6.53 -2.05
CA PRO A 165 2.49 7.01 -0.73
C PRO A 165 0.98 6.99 -0.46
N GLY A 166 0.17 7.24 -1.50
CA GLY A 166 -1.29 7.26 -1.39
C GLY A 166 -1.93 5.88 -1.17
N GLU A 167 -1.18 4.80 -1.41
CA GLU A 167 -1.67 3.42 -1.24
C GLU A 167 -1.59 2.98 0.23
N SER A 168 -2.33 3.68 1.13
CA SER A 168 -2.23 3.49 2.58
C SER A 168 -2.67 2.11 3.08
N MET A 169 -3.45 1.34 2.28
CA MET A 169 -3.77 -0.05 2.55
C MET A 169 -2.53 -0.94 2.69
N ALA A 170 -1.43 -0.61 1.99
CA ALA A 170 -0.17 -1.32 2.12
C ALA A 170 0.47 -1.13 3.51
N GLY A 171 0.26 0.02 4.18
CA GLY A 171 0.68 0.24 5.57
C GLY A 171 -0.10 -0.63 6.54
N TRP A 172 -1.43 -0.68 6.41
CA TRP A 172 -2.29 -1.54 7.22
C TRP A 172 -2.01 -3.04 6.99
N PHE A 173 -1.68 -3.43 5.76
CA PHE A 173 -1.24 -4.78 5.44
C PHE A 173 0.06 -5.11 6.19
N VAL A 174 1.04 -4.21 6.17
CA VAL A 174 2.31 -4.38 6.89
C VAL A 174 2.09 -4.46 8.41
N GLU A 175 1.18 -3.65 8.96
CA GLU A 175 0.84 -3.74 10.39
C GLU A 175 0.34 -5.14 10.75
N GLY A 176 -0.57 -5.72 9.94
CA GLY A 176 -1.03 -7.09 10.14
C GLY A 176 0.07 -8.15 10.01
N LEU A 177 1.03 -7.95 9.09
CA LEU A 177 2.22 -8.82 9.01
C LEU A 177 3.04 -8.77 10.29
N VAL A 178 3.36 -7.57 10.77
CA VAL A 178 4.20 -7.36 11.95
C VAL A 178 3.51 -7.87 13.21
N GLU A 179 2.22 -7.56 13.42
CA GLU A 179 1.44 -8.08 14.54
C GLU A 179 1.52 -9.61 14.61
N LYS A 180 1.33 -10.27 13.46
CA LYS A 180 1.34 -11.74 13.40
C LYS A 180 2.76 -12.32 13.57
N LEU A 181 3.78 -11.72 12.96
CA LEU A 181 5.16 -12.16 13.09
C LEU A 181 5.73 -11.94 14.51
N CYS A 182 5.21 -10.96 15.25
CA CYS A 182 5.58 -10.69 16.64
C CYS A 182 4.82 -11.56 17.65
N ASP A 183 3.75 -12.26 17.23
CA ASP A 183 3.04 -13.18 18.11
C ASP A 183 3.80 -14.50 18.26
N ALA A 184 4.51 -14.64 19.39
CA ALA A 184 5.26 -15.86 19.73
C ALA A 184 4.37 -17.12 19.90
N GLN A 185 3.04 -16.96 19.99
CA GLN A 185 2.11 -18.08 20.09
C GLN A 185 1.55 -18.51 18.72
N ASP A 186 1.65 -17.66 17.70
CA ASP A 186 1.15 -17.99 16.36
C ASP A 186 1.95 -19.14 15.73
N PRO A 187 1.31 -20.28 15.41
CA PRO A 187 2.05 -21.46 14.90
C PRO A 187 2.59 -21.26 13.48
N VAL A 188 1.92 -20.43 12.66
CA VAL A 188 2.35 -20.13 11.29
C VAL A 188 3.62 -19.30 11.34
N SER A 189 3.64 -18.23 12.15
CA SER A 189 4.81 -17.37 12.32
C SER A 189 6.02 -18.15 12.85
N ARG A 190 5.85 -18.97 13.89
CA ARG A 190 6.93 -19.80 14.40
C ARG A 190 7.54 -20.75 13.37
N ALA A 191 6.68 -21.43 12.62
CA ALA A 191 7.13 -22.36 11.58
C ALA A 191 7.84 -21.63 10.44
N LEU A 192 7.27 -20.51 9.97
CA LEU A 192 7.83 -19.71 8.89
C LEU A 192 9.18 -19.09 9.29
N LEU A 193 9.29 -18.50 10.48
CA LEU A 193 10.52 -17.86 10.97
C LEU A 193 11.63 -18.86 11.30
N SER A 194 11.28 -20.13 11.56
CA SER A 194 12.28 -21.21 11.67
C SER A 194 12.86 -21.60 10.30
N ALA A 195 12.10 -21.50 9.22
CA ALA A 195 12.52 -21.91 7.89
C ALA A 195 13.05 -20.73 7.02
N ALA A 196 12.64 -19.52 7.33
CA ALA A 196 12.96 -18.33 6.56
C ALA A 196 13.49 -17.18 7.43
N THR A 197 14.25 -16.30 6.78
CA THR A 197 14.55 -14.96 7.27
C THR A 197 13.70 -13.97 6.45
N ILE A 198 12.74 -13.31 7.10
CA ILE A 198 11.87 -12.33 6.45
C ILE A 198 12.47 -10.95 6.63
N ARG A 199 12.71 -10.26 5.52
CA ARG A 199 13.15 -8.86 5.46
C ARG A 199 12.01 -8.00 4.95
N LEU A 200 11.55 -7.09 5.79
CA LEU A 200 10.41 -6.23 5.55
C LEU A 200 10.85 -4.78 5.52
N VAL A 201 10.63 -4.09 4.39
CA VAL A 201 10.70 -2.63 4.31
C VAL A 201 9.26 -2.09 4.43
N PRO A 202 8.87 -1.60 5.62
CA PRO A 202 7.47 -1.27 5.90
C PRO A 202 6.93 -0.09 5.08
N ASN A 203 7.82 0.85 4.76
CA ASN A 203 7.48 2.05 4.01
C ASN A 203 8.65 2.45 3.10
N MET A 204 8.47 2.20 1.79
CA MET A 204 9.46 2.57 0.78
C MET A 204 9.51 4.08 0.48
N ASN A 205 8.50 4.86 0.89
CA ASN A 205 8.39 6.26 0.48
C ASN A 205 7.94 7.18 1.64
N PRO A 206 8.77 7.30 2.70
CA PRO A 206 8.42 8.12 3.86
C PRO A 206 8.18 9.61 3.52
N ASP A 207 8.98 10.18 2.61
CA ASP A 207 8.82 11.58 2.19
C ASP A 207 7.47 11.83 1.51
N GLY A 208 7.10 10.94 0.60
CA GLY A 208 5.82 11.04 -0.10
C GLY A 208 4.62 10.86 0.85
N VAL A 209 4.72 9.94 1.83
CA VAL A 209 3.69 9.74 2.86
C VAL A 209 3.51 11.02 3.67
N PHE A 210 4.58 11.60 4.22
CA PHE A 210 4.53 12.84 4.99
C PHE A 210 3.88 13.99 4.21
N ARG A 211 4.21 14.11 2.93
CA ARG A 211 3.72 15.18 2.04
C ARG A 211 2.26 15.02 1.62
N GLY A 212 1.66 13.86 1.83
CA GLY A 212 0.33 13.53 1.31
C GLY A 212 0.34 13.39 -0.22
N ASN A 213 1.42 12.85 -0.79
CA ASN A 213 1.51 12.53 -2.21
C ASN A 213 0.67 11.28 -2.55
N LEU A 214 0.21 11.20 -3.79
CA LEU A 214 -0.42 10.00 -4.32
C LEU A 214 0.63 8.93 -4.68
N ARG A 215 1.65 9.31 -5.46
CA ARG A 215 2.46 8.34 -6.20
C ARG A 215 3.96 8.53 -6.10
N THR A 216 4.44 9.75 -5.92
CA THR A 216 5.85 10.08 -6.08
C THR A 216 6.55 10.41 -4.77
N ASN A 217 7.89 10.26 -4.75
CA ASN A 217 8.73 10.69 -3.64
C ASN A 217 9.00 12.21 -3.67
N ALA A 218 9.87 12.72 -2.82
CA ALA A 218 10.21 14.14 -2.73
C ALA A 218 10.85 14.73 -3.99
N ALA A 219 11.40 13.90 -4.88
CA ALA A 219 11.89 14.33 -6.19
C ALA A 219 10.83 14.40 -7.29
N GLY A 220 9.60 13.96 -7.01
CA GLY A 220 8.56 13.76 -8.03
C GLY A 220 8.75 12.47 -8.82
N THR A 221 9.53 11.53 -8.29
CA THR A 221 9.90 10.27 -8.93
C THR A 221 8.97 9.14 -8.49
N ASN A 222 8.46 8.36 -9.44
CA ASN A 222 7.73 7.12 -9.17
C ASN A 222 8.74 5.99 -8.88
N LEU A 223 8.86 5.58 -7.62
CA LEU A 223 9.83 4.57 -7.18
C LEU A 223 9.69 3.25 -7.94
N ASN A 224 8.46 2.84 -8.25
CA ASN A 224 8.21 1.61 -9.03
C ASN A 224 8.47 1.78 -10.54
N ARG A 225 9.37 2.69 -10.91
CA ARG A 225 9.94 2.87 -12.26
C ARG A 225 11.46 3.02 -12.23
N GLU A 226 12.06 2.97 -11.05
CA GLU A 226 13.48 3.23 -10.84
C GLU A 226 14.32 1.96 -10.63
N TRP A 227 13.72 0.78 -10.51
CA TRP A 227 14.41 -0.45 -10.10
C TRP A 227 15.53 -0.88 -11.05
N LYS A 228 15.46 -0.54 -12.33
CA LYS A 228 16.49 -0.90 -13.30
C LYS A 228 17.78 -0.07 -13.15
N ALA A 229 17.66 1.17 -12.68
CA ALA A 229 18.79 2.12 -12.58
C ALA A 229 18.52 3.17 -11.47
N PRO A 230 18.42 2.77 -10.20
CA PRO A 230 18.18 3.70 -9.10
C PRO A 230 19.39 4.61 -8.88
N SER A 231 19.15 5.81 -8.35
CA SER A 231 20.22 6.73 -7.97
C SER A 231 19.92 7.42 -6.63
N LEU A 232 20.98 7.86 -5.95
CA LEU A 232 20.83 8.58 -4.68
C LEU A 232 20.14 9.95 -4.84
N GLU A 233 20.17 10.54 -6.05
CA GLU A 233 19.57 11.83 -6.35
C GLU A 233 18.08 11.76 -6.66
N LYS A 234 17.57 10.61 -7.12
CA LYS A 234 16.17 10.44 -7.57
C LYS A 234 15.36 9.43 -6.76
N SER A 235 16.01 8.33 -6.38
CA SER A 235 15.37 7.18 -5.76
C SER A 235 16.29 6.47 -4.75
N PRO A 236 16.82 7.23 -3.74
CA PRO A 236 17.71 6.64 -2.74
C PRO A 236 17.07 5.45 -2.03
N GLU A 237 15.76 5.45 -1.89
CA GLU A 237 14.99 4.39 -1.27
C GLU A 237 15.19 3.06 -2.02
N VAL A 238 14.99 3.06 -3.32
CA VAL A 238 15.20 1.87 -4.18
C VAL A 238 16.67 1.47 -4.22
N PHE A 239 17.58 2.46 -4.26
CA PHE A 239 19.02 2.22 -4.28
C PHE A 239 19.48 1.43 -3.05
N HIS A 240 19.07 1.85 -1.85
CA HIS A 240 19.47 1.20 -0.61
C HIS A 240 18.87 -0.21 -0.48
N VAL A 241 17.61 -0.39 -0.88
CA VAL A 241 16.94 -1.71 -0.84
C VAL A 241 17.60 -2.70 -1.79
N ILE A 242 17.88 -2.33 -3.03
CA ILE A 242 18.55 -3.23 -4.00
C ILE A 242 19.92 -3.65 -3.47
N ARG A 243 20.72 -2.73 -2.96
CA ARG A 243 22.03 -3.07 -2.37
C ARG A 243 21.92 -4.09 -1.24
N ARG A 244 20.93 -3.93 -0.36
CA ARG A 244 20.73 -4.91 0.70
C ARG A 244 20.22 -6.25 0.16
N MET A 245 19.39 -6.27 -0.86
CA MET A 245 18.97 -7.49 -1.56
C MET A 245 20.15 -8.22 -2.19
N GLU A 246 21.08 -7.49 -2.79
CA GLU A 246 22.33 -8.06 -3.36
C GLU A 246 23.22 -8.70 -2.28
N GLU A 247 23.31 -8.10 -1.09
CA GLU A 247 24.10 -8.61 0.03
C GLU A 247 23.48 -9.87 0.68
N THR A 248 22.15 -9.97 0.71
CA THR A 248 21.45 -11.00 1.49
C THR A 248 20.79 -12.08 0.65
N GLY A 249 20.72 -11.88 -0.67
CA GLY A 249 19.96 -12.72 -1.57
C GLY A 249 18.44 -12.51 -1.46
N VAL A 250 17.73 -13.05 -2.44
CA VAL A 250 16.26 -13.02 -2.52
C VAL A 250 15.76 -14.37 -3.02
N ALA A 251 15.02 -15.10 -2.20
CA ALA A 251 14.36 -16.35 -2.60
C ALA A 251 12.92 -16.10 -3.09
N MET A 252 12.28 -15.02 -2.62
CA MET A 252 10.97 -14.53 -3.05
C MET A 252 10.82 -13.07 -2.63
N CYS A 253 10.08 -12.27 -3.40
CA CYS A 253 9.70 -10.93 -3.01
C CYS A 253 8.20 -10.68 -3.22
N LEU A 254 7.54 -10.09 -2.21
CA LEU A 254 6.18 -9.56 -2.27
C LEU A 254 6.23 -8.04 -2.12
N ASP A 255 5.64 -7.33 -3.08
CA ASP A 255 5.52 -5.87 -3.08
C ASP A 255 4.05 -5.49 -2.90
N ALA A 256 3.72 -4.85 -1.77
CA ALA A 256 2.34 -4.51 -1.41
C ALA A 256 1.96 -3.12 -1.92
N HIS A 257 0.92 -3.08 -2.74
CA HIS A 257 0.38 -1.92 -3.45
C HIS A 257 -1.13 -1.76 -3.28
N GLY A 258 -1.67 -0.71 -3.89
CA GLY A 258 -3.09 -0.46 -4.06
C GLY A 258 -3.45 -0.12 -5.51
N ASP A 259 -4.63 -0.57 -5.97
CA ASP A 259 -5.17 -0.28 -7.31
C ASP A 259 -6.44 0.57 -7.21
N GLU A 260 -6.44 1.71 -7.91
CA GLU A 260 -7.56 2.63 -7.89
C GLU A 260 -8.78 2.13 -8.69
N GLY A 261 -8.54 1.33 -9.73
CA GLY A 261 -9.55 0.93 -10.70
C GLY A 261 -10.30 -0.33 -10.35
N LEU A 262 -9.57 -1.40 -10.04
CA LEU A 262 -10.13 -2.73 -9.89
C LEU A 262 -10.64 -2.99 -8.46
N PRO A 263 -11.91 -3.40 -8.28
CA PRO A 263 -12.49 -3.70 -6.96
C PRO A 263 -12.14 -5.13 -6.50
N TYR A 264 -10.86 -5.50 -6.53
CA TYR A 264 -10.39 -6.85 -6.20
C TYR A 264 -9.01 -6.80 -5.56
N ASN A 265 -8.74 -7.75 -4.65
CA ASN A 265 -7.36 -8.10 -4.32
C ASN A 265 -6.86 -9.12 -5.35
N PHE A 266 -5.67 -8.85 -5.90
CA PHE A 266 -5.04 -9.74 -6.87
C PHE A 266 -3.52 -9.62 -6.84
N ILE A 267 -2.84 -10.57 -7.46
CA ILE A 267 -1.39 -10.55 -7.61
C ILE A 267 -1.03 -10.39 -9.10
N ALA A 268 -0.26 -9.34 -9.41
CA ALA A 268 0.46 -9.21 -10.66
C ALA A 268 1.82 -9.91 -10.54
N GLY A 269 2.20 -10.66 -11.56
CA GLY A 269 3.42 -11.48 -11.54
C GLY A 269 4.47 -11.01 -12.53
N TYR A 270 5.42 -11.90 -12.79
CA TYR A 270 6.60 -11.67 -13.63
C TYR A 270 6.54 -12.43 -14.96
N GLU A 271 5.35 -12.72 -15.47
CA GLU A 271 5.12 -13.51 -16.68
C GLU A 271 5.87 -12.98 -17.91
N GLY A 272 6.06 -11.66 -17.99
CA GLY A 272 6.75 -11.02 -19.12
C GLY A 272 8.26 -10.92 -19.00
N VAL A 273 8.88 -11.37 -17.91
CA VAL A 273 10.34 -11.26 -17.71
C VAL A 273 11.08 -12.15 -18.70
N PRO A 274 12.19 -11.68 -19.32
CA PRO A 274 12.95 -12.46 -20.29
C PRO A 274 13.46 -13.80 -19.73
N GLY A 275 13.26 -14.87 -20.48
CA GLY A 275 13.71 -16.21 -20.12
C GLY A 275 12.80 -16.94 -19.12
N VAL A 276 11.71 -16.32 -18.67
CA VAL A 276 10.71 -16.99 -17.83
C VAL A 276 9.90 -17.97 -18.69
N THR A 277 9.74 -19.19 -18.18
CA THR A 277 8.97 -20.28 -18.78
C THR A 277 7.75 -20.63 -17.91
N GLU A 278 6.83 -21.45 -18.41
CA GLU A 278 5.69 -21.94 -17.63
C GLU A 278 6.14 -22.67 -16.35
N ALA A 279 7.25 -23.41 -16.40
CA ALA A 279 7.79 -24.07 -15.20
C ALA A 279 8.23 -23.04 -14.13
N HIS A 280 8.80 -21.93 -14.56
CA HIS A 280 9.20 -20.84 -13.66
C HIS A 280 8.00 -20.11 -13.05
N LEU A 281 6.82 -20.15 -13.71
CA LEU A 281 5.58 -19.55 -13.19
C LEU A 281 4.80 -20.47 -12.23
N ALA A 282 5.20 -21.72 -12.09
CA ALA A 282 4.49 -22.67 -11.23
C ALA A 282 4.42 -22.20 -9.77
N PRO A 283 5.49 -21.70 -9.13
CA PRO A 283 5.42 -21.16 -7.76
C PRO A 283 4.46 -19.96 -7.63
N LEU A 284 4.47 -19.03 -8.60
CA LEU A 284 3.55 -17.88 -8.64
C LEU A 284 2.09 -18.34 -8.69
N ASN A 285 1.77 -19.25 -9.60
CA ASN A 285 0.41 -19.73 -9.79
C ASN A 285 -0.06 -20.54 -8.58
N ARG A 286 0.82 -21.33 -7.97
CA ARG A 286 0.52 -22.07 -6.75
C ARG A 286 0.25 -21.10 -5.59
N TYR A 287 1.07 -20.07 -5.39
CA TYR A 287 0.86 -19.08 -4.34
C TYR A 287 -0.50 -18.36 -4.49
N ARG A 288 -0.84 -17.91 -5.70
CA ARG A 288 -2.16 -17.32 -6.01
C ARG A 288 -3.31 -18.26 -5.64
N ASN A 289 -3.20 -19.54 -6.00
CA ASN A 289 -4.24 -20.55 -5.74
C ASN A 289 -4.36 -20.87 -4.25
N GLU A 290 -3.24 -21.01 -3.53
CA GLU A 290 -3.27 -21.25 -2.08
C GLU A 290 -3.89 -20.04 -1.36
N LEU A 291 -3.51 -18.81 -1.72
CA LEU A 291 -4.09 -17.62 -1.12
C LEU A 291 -5.60 -17.51 -1.38
N ALA A 292 -6.06 -17.83 -2.60
CA ALA A 292 -7.49 -17.86 -2.92
C ALA A 292 -8.27 -18.95 -2.16
N ARG A 293 -7.60 -20.02 -1.73
CA ARG A 293 -8.21 -21.06 -0.87
C ARG A 293 -8.31 -20.61 0.60
N LEU A 294 -7.37 -19.80 1.05
CA LEU A 294 -7.30 -19.35 2.44
C LEU A 294 -8.31 -18.25 2.76
N THR A 295 -8.62 -17.40 1.79
CA THR A 295 -9.52 -16.26 2.03
C THR A 295 -10.41 -15.92 0.83
N PRO A 296 -11.72 -15.66 1.05
CA PRO A 296 -12.63 -15.18 0.01
C PRO A 296 -12.33 -13.74 -0.42
N ASP A 297 -11.50 -13.00 0.33
CA ASP A 297 -11.10 -11.63 -0.02
C ASP A 297 -10.09 -11.59 -1.17
N PHE A 298 -9.48 -12.71 -1.52
CA PHE A 298 -8.56 -12.84 -2.64
C PHE A 298 -9.17 -13.68 -3.77
N GLN A 299 -8.78 -13.41 -5.02
CA GLN A 299 -9.24 -14.14 -6.19
C GLN A 299 -8.17 -14.17 -7.29
N THR A 300 -8.32 -15.05 -8.29
CA THR A 300 -7.35 -15.26 -9.37
C THR A 300 -7.89 -14.98 -10.78
N GLU A 301 -9.15 -14.58 -10.90
CA GLU A 301 -9.84 -14.39 -12.18
C GLU A 301 -9.69 -12.99 -12.77
N ARG A 302 -9.54 -11.98 -11.90
CA ARG A 302 -9.47 -10.56 -12.25
C ARG A 302 -8.13 -10.00 -11.83
N GLY A 303 -7.61 -9.09 -12.63
CA GLY A 303 -6.32 -8.42 -12.41
C GLY A 303 -5.80 -7.81 -13.69
N TYR A 304 -4.54 -7.44 -13.71
CA TYR A 304 -3.91 -6.90 -14.91
C TYR A 304 -3.76 -7.98 -16.00
N PRO A 305 -3.85 -7.59 -17.29
CA PRO A 305 -3.56 -8.49 -18.39
C PRO A 305 -2.16 -9.09 -18.26
N LYS A 306 -2.03 -10.39 -18.52
CA LYS A 306 -0.71 -11.05 -18.54
C LYS A 306 0.18 -10.43 -19.61
N VAL A 307 1.40 -10.09 -19.24
CA VAL A 307 2.40 -9.54 -20.14
C VAL A 307 3.01 -10.67 -20.98
N ALA A 308 3.12 -10.46 -22.30
CA ALA A 308 3.71 -11.44 -23.20
C ALA A 308 5.19 -11.72 -22.83
N PRO A 309 5.70 -12.96 -23.03
CA PRO A 309 7.07 -13.33 -22.74
C PRO A 309 8.09 -12.37 -23.38
N GLY A 310 9.07 -11.93 -22.60
CA GLY A 310 10.12 -10.99 -23.02
C GLY A 310 9.68 -9.53 -23.12
N LYS A 311 8.42 -9.20 -22.76
CA LYS A 311 7.88 -7.84 -22.79
C LYS A 311 7.69 -7.22 -21.38
N GLY A 312 8.16 -7.91 -20.34
CA GLY A 312 8.08 -7.44 -18.96
C GLY A 312 8.80 -6.11 -18.74
N ASN A 313 8.22 -5.27 -17.92
CA ASN A 313 8.81 -3.99 -17.53
C ASN A 313 9.85 -4.20 -16.43
N LEU A 314 11.13 -4.17 -16.78
CA LEU A 314 12.23 -4.33 -15.82
C LEU A 314 12.53 -3.07 -15.00
N THR A 315 11.77 -2.01 -15.17
CA THR A 315 11.88 -0.81 -14.30
C THR A 315 11.01 -0.89 -13.04
N THR A 316 10.11 -1.88 -12.97
CA THR A 316 9.32 -2.18 -11.78
C THR A 316 10.07 -3.11 -10.82
N SER A 317 9.71 -3.09 -9.53
CA SER A 317 10.23 -4.02 -8.50
C SER A 317 10.11 -5.48 -8.93
N THR A 318 8.90 -5.93 -9.21
CA THR A 318 8.60 -7.31 -9.62
C THR A 318 9.40 -7.75 -10.85
N GLY A 319 9.43 -6.91 -11.90
CA GLY A 319 10.18 -7.21 -13.11
C GLY A 319 11.70 -7.26 -12.90
N HIS A 320 12.23 -6.30 -12.15
CA HIS A 320 13.67 -6.23 -11.85
C HIS A 320 14.12 -7.39 -10.96
N ILE A 321 13.43 -7.61 -9.86
CA ILE A 321 13.80 -8.65 -8.87
C ILE A 321 13.75 -10.03 -9.50
N ALA A 322 12.66 -10.38 -10.20
CA ALA A 322 12.56 -11.66 -10.89
C ALA A 322 13.67 -11.85 -11.95
N ASN A 323 14.00 -10.80 -12.69
CA ASN A 323 15.05 -10.86 -13.69
C ASN A 323 16.47 -10.99 -13.09
N THR A 324 16.75 -10.24 -12.00
CA THR A 324 18.09 -10.12 -11.43
C THR A 324 18.41 -11.28 -10.49
N PHE A 325 17.49 -11.60 -9.59
CA PHE A 325 17.71 -12.64 -8.58
C PHE A 325 17.21 -14.02 -9.00
N ARG A 326 16.56 -14.12 -10.17
CA ARG A 326 16.01 -15.38 -10.70
C ARG A 326 15.12 -16.09 -9.66
N CYS A 327 14.21 -15.34 -9.07
CA CYS A 327 13.30 -15.81 -8.02
C CYS A 327 11.86 -15.30 -8.26
N PRO A 328 10.84 -15.94 -7.69
CA PRO A 328 9.48 -15.42 -7.71
C PRO A 328 9.41 -14.00 -7.10
N ALA A 329 8.83 -13.06 -7.85
CA ALA A 329 8.54 -11.71 -7.39
C ALA A 329 7.11 -11.32 -7.78
N MET A 330 6.38 -10.71 -6.85
CA MET A 330 4.94 -10.51 -6.99
C MET A 330 4.55 -9.13 -6.50
N THR A 331 3.59 -8.49 -7.17
CA THR A 331 2.91 -7.31 -6.69
C THR A 331 1.52 -7.70 -6.20
N LEU A 332 1.24 -7.51 -4.91
CA LEU A 332 -0.10 -7.60 -4.35
C LEU A 332 -0.79 -6.25 -4.53
N GLU A 333 -1.92 -6.24 -5.21
CA GLU A 333 -2.75 -5.06 -5.39
C GLU A 333 -4.02 -5.19 -4.55
N MET A 334 -4.33 -4.14 -3.79
CA MET A 334 -5.50 -4.04 -2.93
C MET A 334 -6.38 -2.85 -3.36
N PRO A 335 -7.73 -2.96 -3.35
CA PRO A 335 -8.58 -1.90 -3.87
C PRO A 335 -8.70 -0.69 -2.92
N PHE A 336 -8.91 0.51 -3.49
CA PHE A 336 -9.31 1.69 -2.73
C PHE A 336 -10.80 1.70 -2.36
N LYS A 337 -11.60 0.84 -2.96
CA LYS A 337 -13.05 0.73 -2.77
C LYS A 337 -13.43 -0.64 -2.21
N ASP A 338 -14.69 -0.97 -2.13
CA ASP A 338 -15.11 -2.30 -1.68
C ASP A 338 -14.74 -3.38 -2.70
N THR A 339 -14.60 -4.63 -2.23
CA THR A 339 -14.31 -5.77 -3.10
C THR A 339 -15.61 -6.30 -3.72
N ALA A 340 -15.57 -6.54 -5.03
CA ALA A 340 -16.77 -7.05 -5.73
C ALA A 340 -17.05 -8.54 -5.45
N ASN A 341 -16.03 -9.32 -5.07
CA ASN A 341 -16.17 -10.76 -4.78
C ASN A 341 -16.62 -11.05 -3.34
N ASN A 342 -16.38 -10.15 -2.40
CA ASN A 342 -16.78 -10.30 -1.00
C ASN A 342 -17.12 -8.92 -0.40
N PRO A 343 -18.23 -8.27 -0.80
CA PRO A 343 -18.52 -6.89 -0.44
C PRO A 343 -18.90 -6.72 1.03
N MET A 344 -18.47 -5.60 1.62
CA MET A 344 -18.85 -5.10 2.93
C MET A 344 -19.19 -3.59 2.83
N PRO A 345 -20.38 -3.20 2.40
CA PRO A 345 -20.70 -1.83 1.98
C PRO A 345 -20.47 -0.74 3.04
N GLU A 346 -20.53 -1.07 4.32
CA GLU A 346 -20.34 -0.10 5.42
C GLU A 346 -18.88 0.36 5.53
N VAL A 347 -17.94 -0.56 5.39
CA VAL A 347 -16.50 -0.30 5.56
C VAL A 347 -15.71 -0.43 4.25
N GLY A 348 -16.20 -1.21 3.30
CA GLY A 348 -15.50 -1.53 2.06
C GLY A 348 -14.26 -2.39 2.29
N TRP A 349 -13.24 -2.25 1.42
CA TRP A 349 -11.89 -2.68 1.77
C TRP A 349 -11.40 -1.77 2.90
N SER A 350 -10.89 -2.35 3.99
CA SER A 350 -10.68 -1.63 5.25
C SER A 350 -9.35 -2.03 5.90
N PRO A 351 -8.87 -1.25 6.91
CA PRO A 351 -7.69 -1.60 7.71
C PRO A 351 -7.68 -3.04 8.21
N ASP A 352 -8.77 -3.48 8.85
CA ASP A 352 -8.86 -4.84 9.41
C ASP A 352 -8.76 -5.92 8.31
N ARG A 353 -9.39 -5.69 7.15
CA ARG A 353 -9.31 -6.62 6.02
C ARG A 353 -7.90 -6.67 5.43
N CYS A 354 -7.16 -5.56 5.40
CA CYS A 354 -5.75 -5.53 5.01
C CYS A 354 -4.91 -6.39 5.97
N LYS A 355 -5.11 -6.25 7.28
CA LYS A 355 -4.41 -7.04 8.30
C LYS A 355 -4.73 -8.53 8.20
N HIS A 356 -5.98 -8.90 8.00
CA HIS A 356 -6.37 -10.29 7.81
C HIS A 356 -5.74 -10.90 6.56
N LEU A 357 -5.74 -10.17 5.44
CA LEU A 357 -5.09 -10.62 4.20
C LEU A 357 -3.59 -10.86 4.41
N ALA A 358 -2.93 -10.00 5.19
CA ALA A 358 -1.52 -10.16 5.54
C ALA A 358 -1.24 -11.49 6.24
N GLY A 359 -2.09 -11.88 7.19
CA GLY A 359 -1.99 -13.19 7.86
C GLY A 359 -2.10 -14.35 6.89
N HIS A 360 -3.04 -14.31 5.95
CA HIS A 360 -3.19 -15.35 4.91
C HIS A 360 -2.02 -15.37 3.92
N CYS A 361 -1.42 -14.22 3.63
CA CYS A 361 -0.20 -14.16 2.83
C CYS A 361 0.97 -14.89 3.51
N LEU A 362 1.17 -14.72 4.83
CA LEU A 362 2.19 -15.45 5.59
C LEU A 362 1.90 -16.96 5.60
N GLU A 363 0.64 -17.36 5.77
CA GLU A 363 0.24 -18.77 5.71
C GLU A 363 0.54 -19.38 4.33
N ALA A 364 0.19 -18.68 3.25
CA ALA A 364 0.52 -19.11 1.89
C ALA A 364 2.04 -19.18 1.66
N MET A 365 2.83 -18.25 2.22
CA MET A 365 4.30 -18.30 2.17
C MET A 365 4.85 -19.55 2.85
N LEU A 366 4.29 -19.93 4.01
CA LEU A 366 4.69 -21.14 4.74
C LEU A 366 4.33 -22.42 3.95
N LEU A 367 3.11 -22.50 3.38
CA LEU A 367 2.67 -23.65 2.57
C LEU A 367 3.56 -23.90 1.36
N MET A 368 4.32 -22.89 0.96
CA MET A 368 5.21 -22.92 -0.20
C MET A 368 6.70 -22.81 0.15
N ILE A 369 7.05 -23.02 1.39
CA ILE A 369 8.40 -22.76 1.88
C ILE A 369 9.49 -23.50 1.07
N ASP A 370 9.20 -24.71 0.61
CA ASP A 370 10.14 -25.54 -0.15
C ASP A 370 10.29 -25.07 -1.61
N ASP A 371 9.31 -24.33 -2.13
CA ASP A 371 9.31 -23.80 -3.50
C ASP A 371 10.16 -22.52 -3.62
N TRP A 372 10.35 -21.79 -2.52
CA TRP A 372 11.11 -20.55 -2.53
C TRP A 372 12.60 -20.78 -2.74
N GLY A 373 13.20 -20.05 -3.70
CA GLY A 373 14.62 -20.15 -4.03
C GLY A 373 14.97 -21.30 -4.94
N SER A 374 13.99 -21.98 -5.54
CA SER A 374 14.23 -23.06 -6.52
C SER A 374 14.81 -22.58 -7.87
N GLY A 375 15.01 -21.27 -8.01
CA GLY A 375 15.57 -20.63 -9.20
C GLY A 375 14.57 -20.50 -10.38
N LEU A 376 14.72 -19.45 -11.21
CA LEU A 376 13.98 -19.28 -12.46
C LEU A 376 14.81 -19.75 -13.66
#